data_37018ad6497fa3000320c8eac1f6a146
#
_entry.id   37018ad6497fa3000320c8eac1f6a146
#
_cell.length_a   1.000
_cell.length_b   1.000
_cell.length_c   1.000
_cell.angle_alpha   90.00
_cell.angle_beta   90.00
_cell.angle_gamma   90.00
#
_symmetry.space_group_name_H-M   'P 1'
#
loop_
_entity.id
_entity.type
_entity.pdbx_description
1 polymer ?
#
loop_
_entity_poly.entity_id
_entity_poly.type
_entity_poly.pdbx_seq_one_letter_code
_entity_poly.pdbx_strand_id
1 'polypeptide(L)'
;MKTTLKLVALFLTLSLASCNANLNLGDGIDGSGNVVTEKRTIEAPFTKIDASTGVEVIVEQGATTEVEVEVDDNLMEHIVTRVENGTLIVKIDGNINTMESAIVRVSTKTIEGLESSSGATIRSKNTLKGTILALKSSSGSTINTDLEYEKVSSESTSGSEIKLSGKALTLDTKSSSGSEIDA
;
A
#
# COMPACT_ATOMS: atom_id res chain seq x y z
N MET A 1 22.29 -40.66 17.90
CA MET A 1 22.06 -40.28 16.49
C MET A 1 20.70 -40.70 15.90
N LYS A 2 20.18 -41.91 16.16
CA LYS A 2 18.88 -42.36 15.61
C LYS A 2 17.65 -41.65 16.22
N THR A 3 17.72 -41.22 17.49
CA THR A 3 16.64 -40.54 18.22
C THR A 3 16.53 -39.04 17.85
N THR A 4 17.65 -38.36 17.64
CA THR A 4 17.68 -36.96 17.21
C THR A 4 17.17 -36.78 15.80
N LEU A 5 17.44 -37.74 14.89
CA LEU A 5 16.93 -37.68 13.50
C LEU A 5 15.40 -37.90 13.45
N LYS A 6 14.84 -38.71 14.35
CA LYS A 6 13.39 -38.90 14.47
C LYS A 6 12.65 -37.67 15.01
N LEU A 7 13.26 -36.91 15.93
CA LEU A 7 12.72 -35.67 16.47
C LEU A 7 12.73 -34.54 15.43
N VAL A 8 13.78 -34.42 14.63
CA VAL A 8 13.84 -33.42 13.51
C VAL A 8 12.84 -33.76 12.42
N ALA A 9 12.66 -35.03 12.06
CA ALA A 9 11.65 -35.45 11.10
C ALA A 9 10.22 -35.18 11.59
N LEU A 10 9.95 -35.37 12.90
CA LEU A 10 8.65 -35.07 13.50
C LEU A 10 8.33 -33.56 13.51
N PHE A 11 9.33 -32.71 13.74
CA PHE A 11 9.17 -31.27 13.71
C PHE A 11 8.93 -30.76 12.28
N LEU A 12 9.56 -31.35 11.27
CA LEU A 12 9.40 -30.99 9.87
C LEU A 12 8.01 -31.39 9.31
N THR A 13 7.42 -32.46 9.84
CA THR A 13 6.06 -32.90 9.43
C THR A 13 4.95 -32.09 10.09
N LEU A 14 5.17 -31.54 11.29
CA LEU A 14 4.19 -30.66 11.94
C LEU A 14 4.08 -29.29 11.27
N SER A 15 5.15 -28.78 10.63
CA SER A 15 5.13 -27.50 9.92
C SER A 15 4.35 -27.54 8.59
N LEU A 16 4.12 -28.75 8.04
CA LEU A 16 3.34 -28.94 6.81
C LEU A 16 1.83 -29.14 7.05
N ALA A 17 1.41 -29.37 8.30
CA ALA A 17 0.00 -29.58 8.65
C ALA A 17 -0.78 -28.27 8.93
N SER A 18 -0.10 -27.11 8.93
CA SER A 18 -0.70 -25.81 9.29
C SER A 18 -1.49 -25.12 8.15
N CYS A 19 -1.53 -25.69 6.95
CA CYS A 19 -2.17 -25.05 5.80
C CYS A 19 -3.47 -25.72 5.32
N ASN A 20 -4.14 -26.51 6.13
CA ASN A 20 -5.51 -26.98 5.82
C ASN A 20 -6.58 -26.16 6.59
N ALA A 21 -6.46 -24.84 6.61
CA ALA A 21 -7.63 -24.01 6.85
C ALA A 21 -8.47 -24.08 5.57
N ASN A 22 -9.62 -24.74 5.61
CA ASN A 22 -10.68 -24.52 4.65
C ASN A 22 -11.14 -23.07 4.82
N LEU A 23 -10.41 -22.14 4.22
CA LEU A 23 -10.89 -20.79 3.99
C LEU A 23 -12.04 -20.96 2.98
N ASN A 24 -13.25 -20.96 3.49
CA ASN A 24 -14.44 -20.77 2.68
C ASN A 24 -14.37 -19.31 2.21
N LEU A 25 -13.54 -19.07 1.20
CA LEU A 25 -13.51 -17.82 0.45
C LEU A 25 -14.85 -17.84 -0.28
N GLY A 26 -15.83 -17.10 0.26
CA GLY A 26 -17.11 -16.91 -0.43
C GLY A 26 -16.87 -16.49 -1.88
N ASP A 27 -17.85 -16.72 -2.74
CA ASP A 27 -17.79 -16.32 -4.14
C ASP A 27 -17.38 -14.85 -4.21
N GLY A 28 -16.17 -14.56 -4.74
CA GLY A 28 -15.68 -13.20 -4.88
C GLY A 28 -16.44 -12.47 -5.99
N ILE A 29 -16.34 -11.16 -5.97
CA ILE A 29 -17.01 -10.29 -6.95
C ILE A 29 -16.11 -10.14 -8.17
N ASP A 30 -16.66 -10.39 -9.36
CA ASP A 30 -15.98 -10.08 -10.61
C ASP A 30 -16.30 -8.64 -11.03
N GLY A 31 -15.26 -7.87 -11.40
CA GLY A 31 -15.43 -6.56 -11.99
C GLY A 31 -16.21 -6.63 -13.31
N SER A 32 -17.00 -5.60 -13.58
CA SER A 32 -17.83 -5.53 -14.79
C SER A 32 -17.03 -5.28 -16.08
N GLY A 33 -15.78 -4.80 -15.97
CA GLY A 33 -14.99 -4.32 -17.09
C GLY A 33 -15.40 -2.92 -17.58
N ASN A 34 -16.42 -2.30 -16.98
CA ASN A 34 -16.85 -0.93 -17.29
C ASN A 34 -16.25 0.05 -16.29
N VAL A 35 -15.08 0.59 -16.60
CA VAL A 35 -14.35 1.51 -15.71
C VAL A 35 -15.03 2.87 -15.68
N VAL A 36 -15.30 3.36 -14.47
CA VAL A 36 -15.88 4.67 -14.20
C VAL A 36 -15.01 5.46 -13.22
N THR A 37 -15.21 6.77 -13.18
CA THR A 37 -14.47 7.68 -12.30
C THR A 37 -15.43 8.45 -11.41
N GLU A 38 -15.13 8.53 -10.10
CA GLU A 38 -15.93 9.26 -9.13
C GLU A 38 -15.05 10.11 -8.22
N LYS A 39 -15.44 11.39 -8.02
CA LYS A 39 -14.80 12.25 -7.01
C LYS A 39 -15.37 11.96 -5.63
N ARG A 40 -14.47 11.79 -4.66
CA ARG A 40 -14.80 11.55 -3.25
C ARG A 40 -14.76 12.85 -2.45
N THR A 41 -15.79 13.10 -1.65
CA THR A 41 -15.77 14.20 -0.69
C THR A 41 -14.96 13.79 0.53
N ILE A 42 -13.92 14.54 0.84
CA ILE A 42 -13.05 14.33 2.00
C ILE A 42 -13.32 15.45 3.00
N GLU A 43 -13.94 15.13 4.11
CA GLU A 43 -14.39 16.13 5.11
C GLU A 43 -13.30 16.56 6.09
N ALA A 44 -12.27 15.74 6.30
CA ALA A 44 -11.21 16.01 7.26
C ALA A 44 -9.86 16.22 6.56
N PRO A 45 -8.98 17.12 7.08
CA PRO A 45 -7.63 17.27 6.54
C PRO A 45 -6.77 16.04 6.84
N PHE A 46 -5.85 15.73 5.93
CA PHE A 46 -4.87 14.67 6.09
C PHE A 46 -3.51 15.11 5.53
N THR A 47 -2.43 14.54 6.07
CA THR A 47 -1.05 14.70 5.58
C THR A 47 -0.39 13.35 5.31
N LYS A 48 -1.10 12.25 5.61
CA LYS A 48 -0.62 10.88 5.42
C LYS A 48 -1.61 10.09 4.57
N ILE A 49 -1.08 9.10 3.85
CA ILE A 49 -1.86 8.19 3.01
C ILE A 49 -1.46 6.76 3.35
N ASP A 50 -2.44 5.92 3.62
CA ASP A 50 -2.29 4.48 3.84
C ASP A 50 -3.07 3.72 2.77
N ALA A 51 -2.36 3.02 1.90
CA ALA A 51 -2.90 2.22 0.80
C ALA A 51 -2.75 0.73 1.08
N SER A 52 -3.81 -0.03 0.90
CA SER A 52 -3.76 -1.48 1.12
C SER A 52 -4.66 -2.28 0.18
N THR A 53 -4.47 -3.60 0.17
CA THR A 53 -5.32 -4.55 -0.55
C THR A 53 -5.32 -4.32 -2.07
N GLY A 54 -4.13 -4.22 -2.67
CA GLY A 54 -3.96 -4.23 -4.12
C GLY A 54 -4.37 -2.95 -4.86
N VAL A 55 -4.76 -1.88 -4.15
CA VAL A 55 -5.10 -0.59 -4.78
C VAL A 55 -3.85 0.13 -5.28
N GLU A 56 -3.96 0.85 -6.38
CA GLU A 56 -2.95 1.79 -6.83
C GLU A 56 -3.32 3.22 -6.43
N VAL A 57 -2.43 3.92 -5.73
CA VAL A 57 -2.61 5.33 -5.36
C VAL A 57 -1.59 6.19 -6.10
N ILE A 58 -2.11 7.18 -6.85
CA ILE A 58 -1.29 8.18 -7.53
C ILE A 58 -1.38 9.48 -6.73
N VAL A 59 -0.27 9.89 -6.13
CA VAL A 59 -0.19 11.05 -5.25
C VAL A 59 0.37 12.25 -6.00
N GLU A 60 -0.31 13.38 -5.92
CA GLU A 60 0.13 14.66 -6.45
C GLU A 60 0.19 15.70 -5.31
N GLN A 61 1.32 16.34 -5.13
CA GLN A 61 1.37 17.51 -4.24
C GLN A 61 0.89 18.73 -5.02
N GLY A 62 -0.25 19.28 -4.61
CA GLY A 62 -0.96 20.34 -5.31
C GLY A 62 -1.58 21.38 -4.38
N ALA A 63 -2.23 22.39 -4.95
CA ALA A 63 -2.83 23.48 -4.16
C ALA A 63 -4.16 23.09 -3.50
N THR A 64 -4.87 22.11 -4.06
CA THR A 64 -6.20 21.67 -3.62
C THR A 64 -6.15 20.24 -3.11
N THR A 65 -7.05 19.92 -2.17
CA THR A 65 -7.25 18.53 -1.73
C THR A 65 -8.37 17.93 -2.56
N GLU A 66 -8.03 16.92 -3.35
CA GLU A 66 -8.97 16.19 -4.19
C GLU A 66 -8.66 14.69 -4.11
N VAL A 67 -9.70 13.87 -4.09
CA VAL A 67 -9.60 12.40 -4.18
C VAL A 67 -10.56 11.93 -5.26
N GLU A 68 -10.02 11.18 -6.21
CA GLU A 68 -10.75 10.62 -7.33
C GLU A 68 -10.48 9.13 -7.43
N VAL A 69 -11.54 8.34 -7.56
CA VAL A 69 -11.48 6.87 -7.68
C VAL A 69 -11.84 6.47 -9.09
N GLU A 70 -11.01 5.64 -9.70
CA GLU A 70 -11.23 5.00 -10.99
C GLU A 70 -11.25 3.49 -10.79
N VAL A 71 -12.39 2.86 -11.07
CA VAL A 71 -12.61 1.44 -10.84
C VAL A 71 -13.78 0.93 -11.69
N ASP A 72 -13.92 -0.38 -11.84
CA ASP A 72 -15.13 -0.98 -12.40
C ASP A 72 -16.39 -0.51 -11.66
N ASP A 73 -17.45 -0.16 -12.39
CA ASP A 73 -18.64 0.50 -11.83
C ASP A 73 -19.30 -0.28 -10.69
N ASN A 74 -19.34 -1.60 -10.78
CA ASN A 74 -19.89 -2.47 -9.74
C ASN A 74 -18.97 -2.65 -8.52
N LEU A 75 -17.72 -2.17 -8.58
CA LEU A 75 -16.75 -2.21 -7.48
C LEU A 75 -16.57 -0.86 -6.77
N MET A 76 -17.25 0.19 -7.21
CA MET A 76 -17.09 1.54 -6.67
C MET A 76 -17.40 1.62 -5.17
N GLU A 77 -18.39 0.90 -4.68
CA GLU A 77 -18.74 0.84 -3.25
C GLU A 77 -17.71 0.07 -2.40
N HIS A 78 -16.89 -0.77 -3.03
CA HIS A 78 -15.82 -1.53 -2.38
C HIS A 78 -14.51 -0.75 -2.23
N ILE A 79 -14.39 0.42 -2.85
CA ILE A 79 -13.23 1.29 -2.65
C ILE A 79 -13.48 2.23 -1.46
N VAL A 80 -12.77 1.97 -0.40
CA VAL A 80 -12.82 2.79 0.84
C VAL A 80 -11.85 3.96 0.70
N THR A 81 -12.37 5.19 0.92
CA THR A 81 -11.57 6.41 1.01
C THR A 81 -12.07 7.23 2.20
N ARG A 82 -11.45 7.10 3.36
CA ARG A 82 -11.85 7.82 4.57
C ARG A 82 -10.63 8.34 5.31
N VAL A 83 -10.80 9.42 6.07
CA VAL A 83 -9.72 9.98 6.90
C VAL A 83 -9.87 9.54 8.35
N GLU A 84 -8.81 8.98 8.90
CA GLU A 84 -8.69 8.61 10.31
C GLU A 84 -7.40 9.19 10.89
N ASN A 85 -7.51 9.97 11.96
CA ASN A 85 -6.35 10.57 12.66
C ASN A 85 -5.34 11.27 11.73
N GLY A 86 -5.83 12.02 10.72
CA GLY A 86 -4.98 12.74 9.77
C GLY A 86 -4.34 11.86 8.68
N THR A 87 -4.79 10.60 8.55
CA THR A 87 -4.37 9.66 7.51
C THR A 87 -5.55 9.33 6.59
N LEU A 88 -5.38 9.51 5.29
CA LEU A 88 -6.31 9.02 4.29
C LEU A 88 -6.10 7.52 4.10
N ILE A 89 -7.09 6.73 4.49
CA ILE A 89 -7.13 5.28 4.30
C ILE A 89 -7.72 4.99 2.93
N VAL A 90 -6.98 4.27 2.11
CA VAL A 90 -7.38 3.83 0.77
C VAL A 90 -7.24 2.33 0.67
N LYS A 91 -8.34 1.61 0.51
CA LYS A 91 -8.30 0.15 0.40
C LYS A 91 -9.47 -0.40 -0.39
N ILE A 92 -9.30 -1.62 -0.87
CA ILE A 92 -10.39 -2.43 -1.38
C ILE A 92 -10.98 -3.23 -0.22
N ASP A 93 -12.30 -3.17 -0.05
CA ASP A 93 -13.04 -3.92 0.97
C ASP A 93 -13.90 -5.00 0.30
N GLY A 94 -13.74 -6.24 0.73
CA GLY A 94 -14.41 -7.39 0.13
C GLY A 94 -13.46 -8.33 -0.61
N ASN A 95 -14.02 -9.43 -1.09
CA ASN A 95 -13.32 -10.44 -1.88
C ASN A 95 -13.55 -10.15 -3.37
N ILE A 96 -12.56 -9.59 -4.05
CA ILE A 96 -12.62 -9.27 -5.48
C ILE A 96 -11.81 -10.32 -6.24
N ASN A 97 -12.43 -11.00 -7.21
CA ASN A 97 -11.76 -11.98 -8.06
C ASN A 97 -11.02 -11.33 -9.22
N THR A 98 -11.70 -10.43 -9.92
CA THR A 98 -11.15 -9.73 -11.09
C THR A 98 -11.53 -8.25 -11.07
N MET A 99 -10.67 -7.39 -11.60
CA MET A 99 -10.94 -5.97 -11.81
C MET A 99 -10.10 -5.48 -13.00
N GLU A 100 -10.62 -4.53 -13.76
CA GLU A 100 -9.88 -3.89 -14.85
C GLU A 100 -9.02 -2.73 -14.32
N SER A 101 -9.53 -1.98 -13.34
CA SER A 101 -8.83 -0.87 -12.71
C SER A 101 -9.17 -0.74 -11.22
N ALA A 102 -8.21 -0.29 -10.41
CA ALA A 102 -8.42 0.16 -9.05
C ALA A 102 -7.40 1.26 -8.73
N ILE A 103 -7.62 2.45 -9.28
CA ILE A 103 -6.72 3.59 -9.15
C ILE A 103 -7.39 4.69 -8.32
N VAL A 104 -6.68 5.20 -7.32
CA VAL A 104 -7.12 6.36 -6.54
C VAL A 104 -6.11 7.49 -6.72
N ARG A 105 -6.56 8.61 -7.31
CA ARG A 105 -5.76 9.82 -7.48
C ARG A 105 -5.99 10.74 -6.30
N VAL A 106 -4.91 11.12 -5.64
CA VAL A 106 -4.94 11.96 -4.43
C VAL A 106 -4.10 13.20 -4.67
N SER A 107 -4.73 14.37 -4.60
CA SER A 107 -4.03 15.66 -4.56
C SER A 107 -4.14 16.26 -3.15
N THR A 108 -3.03 16.79 -2.61
CA THR A 108 -3.01 17.48 -1.31
C THR A 108 -1.81 18.41 -1.21
N LYS A 109 -1.89 19.42 -0.33
CA LYS A 109 -0.83 20.44 -0.17
C LYS A 109 0.40 19.91 0.54
N THR A 110 0.22 19.03 1.51
CA THR A 110 1.29 18.56 2.39
C THR A 110 1.23 17.05 2.50
N ILE A 111 2.38 16.41 2.35
CA ILE A 111 2.54 14.96 2.49
C ILE A 111 3.66 14.72 3.48
N GLU A 112 3.35 14.06 4.60
CA GLU A 112 4.28 13.73 5.69
C GLU A 112 4.45 12.22 5.87
N GLY A 113 3.59 11.42 5.24
CA GLY A 113 3.68 9.97 5.31
C GLY A 113 2.99 9.25 4.17
N LEU A 114 3.63 8.19 3.68
CA LEU A 114 3.06 7.24 2.74
C LEU A 114 3.27 5.83 3.31
N GLU A 115 2.20 5.08 3.43
CA GLU A 115 2.22 3.69 3.88
C GLU A 115 1.52 2.81 2.85
N SER A 116 2.17 1.72 2.45
CA SER A 116 1.57 0.72 1.55
C SER A 116 1.70 -0.68 2.12
N SER A 117 0.67 -1.48 1.94
CA SER A 117 0.65 -2.86 2.40
C SER A 117 -0.20 -3.77 1.51
N SER A 118 -0.06 -5.09 1.70
CA SER A 118 -0.94 -6.09 1.06
C SER A 118 -1.06 -5.90 -0.46
N GLY A 119 0.08 -5.78 -1.15
CA GLY A 119 0.14 -5.67 -2.61
C GLY A 119 -0.27 -4.31 -3.19
N ALA A 120 -0.54 -3.30 -2.37
CA ALA A 120 -0.85 -1.96 -2.86
C ALA A 120 0.38 -1.26 -3.45
N THR A 121 0.13 -0.30 -4.32
CA THR A 121 1.18 0.53 -4.92
C THR A 121 0.89 2.01 -4.69
N ILE A 122 1.89 2.76 -4.23
CA ILE A 122 1.83 4.23 -4.17
C ILE A 122 2.87 4.81 -5.11
N ARG A 123 2.46 5.74 -5.98
CA ARG A 123 3.38 6.48 -6.86
C ARG A 123 3.16 7.98 -6.75
N SER A 124 4.23 8.76 -6.73
CA SER A 124 4.12 10.20 -6.89
C SER A 124 4.00 10.58 -8.38
N LYS A 125 3.14 11.53 -8.69
CA LYS A 125 2.98 12.11 -10.03
C LYS A 125 3.97 13.24 -10.28
N ASN A 126 4.38 13.91 -9.20
CA ASN A 126 5.36 15.00 -9.22
C ASN A 126 6.33 14.86 -8.04
N THR A 127 7.37 15.67 -8.02
CA THR A 127 8.32 15.71 -6.90
C THR A 127 7.62 16.23 -5.64
N LEU A 128 7.52 15.38 -4.62
CA LEU A 128 6.96 15.72 -3.32
C LEU A 128 7.98 16.51 -2.51
N LYS A 129 7.56 17.60 -1.83
CA LYS A 129 8.44 18.51 -1.11
C LYS A 129 7.96 18.78 0.30
N GLY A 130 8.90 18.86 1.25
CA GLY A 130 8.58 19.15 2.63
C GLY A 130 9.76 19.04 3.57
N THR A 131 9.46 19.07 4.88
CA THR A 131 10.47 18.98 5.93
C THR A 131 10.69 17.53 6.36
N ILE A 132 9.61 16.78 6.60
CA ILE A 132 9.67 15.40 7.11
C ILE A 132 8.78 14.51 6.24
N LEU A 133 9.30 13.34 5.83
CA LEU A 133 8.54 12.30 5.15
C LEU A 133 8.84 10.94 5.77
N ALA A 134 7.81 10.22 6.16
CA ALA A 134 7.89 8.84 6.61
C ALA A 134 7.31 7.91 5.54
N LEU A 135 8.07 6.90 5.13
CA LEU A 135 7.68 5.91 4.13
C LEU A 135 7.70 4.52 4.75
N LYS A 136 6.61 3.78 4.57
CA LYS A 136 6.52 2.38 5.03
C LYS A 136 5.91 1.51 3.95
N SER A 137 6.58 0.41 3.64
CA SER A 137 6.09 -0.58 2.69
C SER A 137 6.18 -1.98 3.30
N SER A 138 5.14 -2.78 3.16
CA SER A 138 5.10 -4.14 3.71
C SER A 138 4.26 -5.11 2.87
N SER A 139 4.46 -6.41 3.09
CA SER A 139 3.59 -7.46 2.51
C SER A 139 3.45 -7.36 0.98
N GLY A 140 4.58 -7.32 0.27
CA GLY A 140 4.61 -7.33 -1.20
C GLY A 140 4.11 -6.04 -1.87
N SER A 141 4.04 -4.93 -1.14
CA SER A 141 3.63 -3.64 -1.68
C SER A 141 4.79 -2.81 -2.22
N THR A 142 4.49 -1.73 -2.90
CA THR A 142 5.49 -0.86 -3.53
C THR A 142 5.21 0.61 -3.25
N ILE A 143 6.26 1.38 -2.94
CA ILE A 143 6.24 2.85 -2.96
C ILE A 143 7.28 3.32 -3.96
N ASN A 144 6.88 4.16 -4.93
CA ASN A 144 7.78 4.78 -5.89
C ASN A 144 7.53 6.30 -5.90
N THR A 145 8.52 7.09 -5.45
CA THR A 145 8.33 8.53 -5.27
C THR A 145 9.56 9.35 -5.61
N ASP A 146 9.32 10.48 -6.30
CA ASP A 146 10.27 11.56 -6.44
C ASP A 146 10.11 12.54 -5.27
N LEU A 147 11.20 12.92 -4.60
CA LEU A 147 11.13 13.71 -3.38
C LEU A 147 12.23 14.77 -3.24
N GLU A 148 11.89 15.82 -2.47
CA GLU A 148 12.83 16.86 -2.03
C GLU A 148 12.47 17.27 -0.60
N TYR A 149 13.12 16.63 0.39
CA TYR A 149 12.81 16.78 1.82
C TYR A 149 14.08 17.05 2.64
N GLU A 150 13.91 17.65 3.84
CA GLU A 150 15.02 17.76 4.77
C GLU A 150 15.31 16.40 5.44
N LYS A 151 14.28 15.70 5.89
CA LYS A 151 14.42 14.40 6.55
C LYS A 151 13.45 13.37 5.97
N VAL A 152 13.99 12.22 5.57
CA VAL A 152 13.23 11.06 5.10
C VAL A 152 13.55 9.86 5.98
N SER A 153 12.53 9.16 6.44
CA SER A 153 12.64 7.83 7.03
C SER A 153 11.91 6.82 6.16
N SER A 154 12.56 5.70 5.86
CA SER A 154 12.04 4.68 4.96
C SER A 154 12.19 3.29 5.59
N GLU A 155 11.09 2.56 5.72
CA GLU A 155 11.05 1.20 6.24
C GLU A 155 10.36 0.27 5.25
N SER A 156 11.06 -0.80 4.83
CA SER A 156 10.54 -1.82 3.92
C SER A 156 10.65 -3.20 4.57
N THR A 157 9.57 -3.98 4.53
CA THR A 157 9.54 -5.32 5.16
C THR A 157 8.74 -6.33 4.33
N SER A 158 8.96 -7.63 4.58
CA SER A 158 8.10 -8.70 4.05
C SER A 158 7.94 -8.69 2.52
N GLY A 159 9.06 -8.65 1.80
CA GLY A 159 9.08 -8.72 0.34
C GLY A 159 8.56 -7.48 -0.37
N SER A 160 8.47 -6.34 0.31
CA SER A 160 8.05 -5.07 -0.29
C SER A 160 9.21 -4.28 -0.89
N GLU A 161 8.88 -3.25 -1.65
CA GLU A 161 9.85 -2.42 -2.35
C GLU A 161 9.58 -0.93 -2.11
N ILE A 162 10.64 -0.14 -1.90
CA ILE A 162 10.58 1.32 -1.89
C ILE A 162 11.65 1.85 -2.86
N LYS A 163 11.21 2.64 -3.85
CA LYS A 163 12.07 3.35 -4.79
C LYS A 163 11.97 4.85 -4.54
N LEU A 164 13.12 5.47 -4.30
CA LEU A 164 13.23 6.91 -4.05
C LEU A 164 14.11 7.55 -5.11
N SER A 165 13.68 8.70 -5.61
CA SER A 165 14.48 9.56 -6.47
C SER A 165 14.43 10.98 -5.93
N GLY A 166 15.52 11.76 -6.10
CA GLY A 166 15.52 13.18 -5.73
C GLY A 166 16.54 13.55 -4.66
N LYS A 167 16.14 14.26 -3.60
CA LYS A 167 17.06 14.82 -2.62
C LYS A 167 16.53 14.74 -1.19
N ALA A 168 17.37 14.35 -0.25
CA ALA A 168 17.15 14.45 1.18
C ALA A 168 18.42 14.96 1.89
N LEU A 169 18.28 15.82 2.90
CA LEU A 169 19.42 16.20 3.73
C LEU A 169 19.81 15.06 4.69
N THR A 170 18.80 14.32 5.15
CA THR A 170 18.98 13.13 5.98
C THR A 170 18.06 12.03 5.47
N LEU A 171 18.62 10.85 5.24
CA LEU A 171 17.87 9.66 4.83
C LEU A 171 18.20 8.51 5.79
N ASP A 172 17.19 8.04 6.52
CA ASP A 172 17.26 6.86 7.38
C ASP A 172 16.52 5.71 6.68
N THR A 173 17.20 4.61 6.39
CA THR A 173 16.60 3.45 5.72
C THR A 173 16.67 2.20 6.57
N LYS A 174 15.61 1.40 6.54
CA LYS A 174 15.56 0.09 7.19
C LYS A 174 14.84 -0.91 6.29
N SER A 175 15.55 -1.98 5.93
CA SER A 175 15.02 -3.06 5.11
C SER A 175 15.17 -4.40 5.84
N SER A 176 14.17 -5.26 5.78
CA SER A 176 14.19 -6.60 6.40
C SER A 176 13.28 -7.60 5.68
N SER A 177 13.47 -8.88 5.97
CA SER A 177 12.56 -9.94 5.49
C SER A 177 12.42 -9.98 3.96
N GLY A 178 13.54 -9.87 3.23
CA GLY A 178 13.58 -9.97 1.77
C GLY A 178 13.01 -8.76 1.03
N SER A 179 12.91 -7.60 1.70
CA SER A 179 12.47 -6.35 1.06
C SER A 179 13.64 -5.55 0.50
N GLU A 180 13.34 -4.55 -0.33
CA GLU A 180 14.32 -3.70 -1.01
C GLU A 180 14.01 -2.21 -0.80
N ILE A 181 15.06 -1.40 -0.67
CA ILE A 181 15.00 0.06 -0.74
C ILE A 181 16.08 0.52 -1.70
N ASP A 182 15.67 1.18 -2.79
CA ASP A 182 16.52 1.83 -3.78
C ASP A 182 16.36 3.35 -3.62
N ALA A 183 17.49 4.09 -3.34
CA ALA A 183 17.44 5.50 -2.97
C ALA A 183 18.71 6.28 -3.40
#